data_8c9bd3766fa194a16840b279eb4bfb60
#
_entry.id   8c9bd3766fa194a16840b279eb4bfb60
#
_cell.length_a   1.000
_cell.length_b   1.000
_cell.length_c   1.000
_cell.angle_alpha   90.00
_cell.angle_beta   90.00
_cell.angle_gamma   90.00
#
_symmetry.space_group_name_H-M   'P 1'
#
loop_
_entity.id
_entity.type
_entity.pdbx_description
1 polymer ?
#
loop_
_entity_poly.entity_id
_entity_poly.type
_entity_poly.pdbx_seq_one_letter_code
_entity_poly.pdbx_strand_id
1 'polypeptide(L)'
;MTTTHTLYSASSLDRLALCPPSARLGKDIPDTSSKDAMRGTRIHELGEMLLNGENVDIPGIDADELNIAKGYAEYVWEVAGEEGVIYVEESFHDALSIYHPDLGGTGDAVVVYKNNLHIIDLKSGKSPVLAKENKQMLTYGLGAIEKHGWDKFESVHLHIYQPGNISKESYPVKRLGDWARELIQIAKRADDPFEKPNPSAKGCYFCKAKSVCPAIQEQAVESAKLDFQENNLEQLLDQAEIAILWGESIKEKAKEAIINGTPAGHWHLKNGRRMVSYKDKTGAEAYFAGNPQAFEIKSPSALKKAGIEVPEKYLEEKVSAPSLVRKD
;
A
#
# COMPACT_ATOMS: atom_id res chain seq x y z
N MET A 1 12.65 3.82 -19.12
CA MET A 1 12.23 5.22 -18.90
C MET A 1 12.49 5.56 -17.44
N THR A 2 13.24 6.61 -17.14
CA THR A 2 13.49 7.04 -15.75
C THR A 2 12.16 7.54 -15.17
N THR A 3 11.57 6.81 -14.26
CA THR A 3 10.43 7.27 -13.44
C THR A 3 10.88 8.51 -12.68
N THR A 4 10.46 9.68 -13.12
CA THR A 4 10.63 10.93 -12.36
C THR A 4 9.78 10.80 -11.11
N HIS A 5 10.42 10.48 -9.97
CA HIS A 5 9.72 10.45 -8.69
C HIS A 5 9.24 11.87 -8.36
N THR A 6 7.95 12.08 -8.43
CA THR A 6 7.32 13.31 -7.98
C THR A 6 7.43 13.45 -6.47
N LEU A 7 7.72 14.65 -6.00
CA LEU A 7 7.80 14.92 -4.57
C LEU A 7 6.44 14.71 -3.88
N TYR A 8 5.34 15.03 -4.58
CA TYR A 8 3.95 14.89 -4.11
C TYR A 8 3.23 13.78 -4.90
N SER A 9 3.69 12.52 -4.75
CA SER A 9 3.05 11.39 -5.42
C SER A 9 1.64 11.16 -4.88
N ALA A 10 0.71 10.75 -5.77
CA ALA A 10 -0.66 10.44 -5.39
C ALA A 10 -0.76 9.44 -4.23
N SER A 11 0.10 8.41 -4.21
CA SER A 11 0.17 7.42 -3.13
C SER A 11 0.62 7.99 -1.78
N SER A 12 1.27 9.17 -1.77
CA SER A 12 1.73 9.83 -0.55
C SER A 12 0.75 10.86 0.02
N LEU A 13 -0.34 11.16 -0.68
CA LEU A 13 -1.23 12.28 -0.33
C LEU A 13 -1.94 12.14 1.01
N ASP A 14 -2.26 10.93 1.44
CA ASP A 14 -2.81 10.73 2.79
C ASP A 14 -1.82 11.19 3.87
N ARG A 15 -0.55 10.85 3.71
CA ARG A 15 0.53 11.29 4.61
C ARG A 15 0.76 12.80 4.48
N LEU A 16 0.79 13.32 3.25
CA LEU A 16 1.02 14.72 2.97
C LEU A 16 -0.08 15.61 3.56
N ALA A 17 -1.34 15.18 3.49
CA ALA A 17 -2.46 15.87 4.11
C ALA A 17 -2.36 15.92 5.64
N LEU A 18 -1.86 14.85 6.27
CA LEU A 18 -1.67 14.76 7.73
C LEU A 18 -0.42 15.53 8.21
N CYS A 19 0.66 15.44 7.45
CA CYS A 19 1.95 16.05 7.77
C CYS A 19 2.58 16.62 6.47
N PRO A 20 2.22 17.85 6.05
CA PRO A 20 2.71 18.44 4.82
C PRO A 20 4.24 18.47 4.71
N PRO A 21 5.02 18.76 5.78
CA PRO A 21 6.48 18.74 5.71
C PRO A 21 7.09 17.35 5.46
N SER A 22 6.30 16.28 5.50
CA SER A 22 6.82 14.90 5.34
C SER A 22 7.49 14.65 3.99
N ALA A 23 7.06 15.31 2.92
CA ALA A 23 7.70 15.23 1.61
C ALA A 23 9.10 15.85 1.64
N ARG A 24 9.20 17.09 2.13
CA ARG A 24 10.48 17.82 2.25
C ARG A 24 11.48 17.09 3.17
N LEU A 25 11.02 16.61 4.31
CA LEU A 25 11.86 15.88 5.28
C LEU A 25 12.34 14.54 4.75
N GLY A 26 11.58 13.90 3.85
CA GLY A 26 11.92 12.61 3.26
C GLY A 26 12.61 12.68 1.90
N LYS A 27 12.82 13.88 1.33
CA LYS A 27 13.28 14.07 -0.05
C LYS A 27 14.59 13.36 -0.35
N ASP A 28 15.57 13.50 0.55
CA ASP A 28 16.94 13.00 0.36
C ASP A 28 17.15 11.64 1.04
N ILE A 29 16.10 11.03 1.56
CA ILE A 29 16.17 9.72 2.22
C ILE A 29 15.84 8.64 1.18
N PRO A 30 16.78 7.70 0.92
CA PRO A 30 16.56 6.63 -0.04
C PRO A 30 15.33 5.77 0.30
N ASP A 31 14.66 5.28 -0.72
CA ASP A 31 13.63 4.25 -0.55
C ASP A 31 14.28 2.92 -0.20
N THR A 32 13.91 2.37 0.95
CA THR A 32 14.24 1.01 1.32
C THR A 32 13.02 0.13 1.01
N SER A 33 13.10 -0.63 -0.08
CA SER A 33 12.02 -1.55 -0.45
C SER A 33 11.98 -2.74 0.48
N SER A 34 10.89 -2.91 1.23
CA SER A 34 10.64 -4.14 1.99
C SER A 34 10.36 -5.31 1.04
N LYS A 35 10.45 -6.55 1.55
CA LYS A 35 10.08 -7.74 0.77
C LYS A 35 8.63 -7.68 0.29
N ASP A 36 7.74 -7.12 1.12
CA ASP A 36 6.32 -6.94 0.77
C ASP A 36 6.14 -5.87 -0.33
N ALA A 37 6.92 -4.79 -0.28
CA ALA A 37 6.91 -3.78 -1.36
C ALA A 37 7.42 -4.37 -2.68
N MET A 38 8.53 -5.13 -2.66
CA MET A 38 9.03 -5.82 -3.86
C MET A 38 8.03 -6.84 -4.41
N ARG A 39 7.33 -7.57 -3.52
CA ARG A 39 6.25 -8.48 -3.91
C ARG A 39 5.12 -7.70 -4.58
N GLY A 40 4.73 -6.57 -3.99
CA GLY A 40 3.73 -5.68 -4.58
C GLY A 40 4.10 -5.25 -6.00
N THR A 41 5.32 -4.76 -6.19
CA THR A 41 5.82 -4.34 -7.52
C THR A 41 5.70 -5.46 -8.55
N ARG A 42 6.14 -6.70 -8.22
CA ARG A 42 5.99 -7.82 -9.16
C ARG A 42 4.55 -8.16 -9.53
N ILE A 43 3.62 -8.04 -8.57
CA ILE A 43 2.19 -8.29 -8.85
C ILE A 43 1.63 -7.21 -9.78
N HIS A 44 2.02 -5.93 -9.63
CA HIS A 44 1.65 -4.86 -10.55
C HIS A 44 2.22 -5.11 -11.94
N GLU A 45 3.52 -5.43 -12.07
CA GLU A 45 4.17 -5.79 -13.35
C GLU A 45 3.46 -6.94 -14.06
N LEU A 46 3.06 -7.99 -13.33
CA LEU A 46 2.28 -9.10 -13.89
C LEU A 46 0.87 -8.67 -14.32
N GLY A 47 0.23 -7.79 -13.56
CA GLY A 47 -1.07 -7.22 -13.90
C GLY A 47 -1.01 -6.39 -15.18
N GLU A 48 0.01 -5.54 -15.31
CA GLU A 48 0.30 -4.76 -16.50
C GLU A 48 0.51 -5.65 -17.73
N MET A 49 1.39 -6.66 -17.63
CA MET A 49 1.64 -7.61 -18.72
C MET A 49 0.36 -8.30 -19.19
N LEU A 50 -0.48 -8.77 -18.25
CA LEU A 50 -1.75 -9.41 -18.57
C LEU A 50 -2.70 -8.47 -19.31
N LEU A 51 -2.86 -7.24 -18.85
CA LEU A 51 -3.72 -6.24 -19.47
C LEU A 51 -3.23 -5.84 -20.87
N ASN A 52 -1.90 -5.85 -21.09
CA ASN A 52 -1.29 -5.61 -22.38
C ASN A 52 -1.29 -6.86 -23.31
N GLY A 53 -1.85 -7.99 -22.86
CA GLY A 53 -1.90 -9.23 -23.65
C GLY A 53 -0.55 -9.93 -23.79
N GLU A 54 0.40 -9.66 -22.88
CA GLU A 54 1.73 -10.25 -22.90
C GLU A 54 1.72 -11.64 -22.26
N ASN A 55 2.72 -12.45 -22.62
CA ASN A 55 2.87 -13.79 -22.04
C ASN A 55 3.49 -13.72 -20.64
N VAL A 56 2.79 -14.25 -19.66
CA VAL A 56 3.21 -14.35 -18.26
C VAL A 56 3.64 -15.78 -17.86
N ASP A 57 3.83 -16.69 -18.82
CA ASP A 57 4.38 -18.02 -18.57
C ASP A 57 5.90 -17.96 -18.44
N ILE A 58 6.35 -17.37 -17.34
CA ILE A 58 7.77 -17.13 -17.05
C ILE A 58 8.21 -18.12 -15.95
N PRO A 59 9.27 -18.92 -16.16
CA PRO A 59 9.77 -19.84 -15.15
C PRO A 59 10.15 -19.16 -13.84
N GLY A 60 9.64 -19.64 -12.73
CA GLY A 60 9.96 -19.14 -11.39
C GLY A 60 9.04 -18.04 -10.86
N ILE A 61 7.96 -17.71 -11.57
CA ILE A 61 6.91 -16.84 -11.03
C ILE A 61 6.23 -17.54 -9.85
N ASP A 62 6.00 -16.79 -8.78
CA ASP A 62 5.20 -17.22 -7.65
C ASP A 62 3.73 -17.38 -8.07
N ALA A 63 3.16 -18.58 -7.85
CA ALA A 63 1.78 -18.88 -8.28
C ALA A 63 0.73 -18.01 -7.59
N ASP A 64 0.96 -17.59 -6.35
CA ASP A 64 0.05 -16.70 -5.63
C ASP A 64 0.11 -15.27 -6.21
N GLU A 65 1.31 -14.78 -6.53
CA GLU A 65 1.49 -13.49 -7.21
C GLU A 65 0.77 -13.46 -8.57
N LEU A 66 0.94 -14.51 -9.36
CA LEU A 66 0.29 -14.66 -10.67
C LEU A 66 -1.24 -14.75 -10.55
N ASN A 67 -1.76 -15.48 -9.55
CA ASN A 67 -3.20 -15.60 -9.33
C ASN A 67 -3.83 -14.26 -8.94
N ILE A 68 -3.14 -13.45 -8.13
CA ILE A 68 -3.59 -12.10 -7.79
C ILE A 68 -3.64 -11.21 -9.03
N ALA A 69 -2.59 -11.22 -9.83
CA ALA A 69 -2.51 -10.44 -11.07
C ALA A 69 -3.59 -10.85 -12.09
N LYS A 70 -3.86 -12.16 -12.24
CA LYS A 70 -4.95 -12.66 -13.11
C LYS A 70 -6.31 -12.19 -12.65
N GLY A 71 -6.61 -12.32 -11.36
CA GLY A 71 -7.88 -11.87 -10.82
C GLY A 71 -8.08 -10.35 -10.97
N TYR A 72 -7.01 -9.57 -10.85
CA TYR A 72 -7.03 -8.14 -11.14
C TYR A 72 -7.34 -7.85 -12.61
N ALA A 73 -6.63 -8.50 -13.53
CA ALA A 73 -6.85 -8.30 -14.96
C ALA A 73 -8.27 -8.71 -15.38
N GLU A 74 -8.77 -9.84 -14.90
CA GLU A 74 -10.15 -10.31 -15.12
C GLU A 74 -11.16 -9.27 -14.64
N TYR A 75 -10.91 -8.68 -13.46
CA TYR A 75 -11.76 -7.62 -12.92
C TYR A 75 -11.75 -6.35 -13.78
N VAL A 76 -10.60 -5.92 -14.29
CA VAL A 76 -10.49 -4.77 -15.20
C VAL A 76 -11.27 -5.03 -16.49
N TRP A 77 -11.12 -6.21 -17.08
CA TRP A 77 -11.88 -6.59 -18.29
C TRP A 77 -13.39 -6.67 -18.03
N GLU A 78 -13.81 -7.17 -16.86
CA GLU A 78 -15.23 -7.17 -16.47
C GLU A 78 -15.78 -5.74 -16.40
N VAL A 79 -15.04 -4.79 -15.80
CA VAL A 79 -15.44 -3.38 -15.74
C VAL A 79 -15.49 -2.73 -17.11
N ALA A 80 -14.56 -3.05 -18.00
CA ALA A 80 -14.51 -2.51 -19.36
C ALA A 80 -15.63 -3.07 -20.25
N GLY A 81 -16.03 -4.34 -20.06
CA GLY A 81 -16.95 -5.01 -20.95
C GLY A 81 -16.45 -5.04 -22.40
N GLU A 82 -17.37 -5.09 -23.36
CA GLU A 82 -17.01 -5.15 -24.79
C GLU A 82 -16.69 -3.78 -25.41
N GLU A 83 -17.16 -2.69 -24.82
CA GLU A 83 -17.09 -1.34 -25.41
C GLU A 83 -16.13 -0.40 -24.66
N GLY A 84 -15.64 -0.78 -23.47
CA GLY A 84 -14.77 0.06 -22.66
C GLY A 84 -13.35 0.10 -23.21
N VAL A 85 -12.75 1.27 -23.17
CA VAL A 85 -11.33 1.48 -23.52
C VAL A 85 -10.50 1.44 -22.24
N ILE A 86 -9.50 0.56 -22.21
CA ILE A 86 -8.60 0.39 -21.07
C ILE A 86 -7.29 1.12 -21.36
N TYR A 87 -6.83 1.94 -20.42
CA TYR A 87 -5.49 2.55 -20.39
C TYR A 87 -4.75 1.95 -19.21
N VAL A 88 -3.61 1.32 -19.48
CA VAL A 88 -2.79 0.60 -18.50
C VAL A 88 -1.61 1.47 -18.12
N GLU A 89 -1.24 1.51 -16.81
CA GLU A 89 -0.13 2.31 -16.29
C GLU A 89 -0.17 3.77 -16.80
N GLU A 90 -1.34 4.39 -16.69
CA GLU A 90 -1.54 5.72 -17.24
C GLU A 90 -0.90 6.79 -16.34
N SER A 91 0.09 7.51 -16.90
CA SER A 91 0.75 8.61 -16.19
C SER A 91 -0.10 9.89 -16.20
N PHE A 92 -0.22 10.52 -15.03
CA PHE A 92 -0.95 11.77 -14.81
C PHE A 92 -0.04 12.96 -14.47
N HIS A 93 1.26 12.84 -14.67
CA HIS A 93 2.23 13.87 -14.34
C HIS A 93 1.91 15.20 -15.00
N ASP A 94 1.79 15.22 -16.32
CA ASP A 94 1.53 16.43 -17.07
C ASP A 94 0.15 17.00 -16.75
N ALA A 95 -0.86 16.14 -16.62
CA ALA A 95 -2.23 16.54 -16.30
C ALA A 95 -2.37 17.16 -14.90
N LEU A 96 -1.65 16.64 -13.91
CA LEU A 96 -1.67 17.14 -12.54
C LEU A 96 -0.75 18.35 -12.31
N SER A 97 0.23 18.58 -13.21
CA SER A 97 1.16 19.72 -13.10
C SER A 97 0.49 21.08 -13.11
N ILE A 98 -0.72 21.20 -13.67
CA ILE A 98 -1.53 22.43 -13.65
C ILE A 98 -1.97 22.83 -12.22
N TYR A 99 -2.03 21.87 -11.31
CA TYR A 99 -2.36 22.11 -9.90
C TYR A 99 -1.12 22.35 -9.06
N HIS A 100 -0.05 21.61 -9.34
CA HIS A 100 1.27 21.81 -8.75
C HIS A 100 2.34 21.03 -9.54
N PRO A 101 3.52 21.64 -9.85
CA PRO A 101 4.55 21.00 -10.67
C PRO A 101 5.10 19.68 -10.10
N ASP A 102 5.10 19.51 -8.79
CA ASP A 102 5.58 18.30 -8.12
C ASP A 102 4.48 17.25 -7.87
N LEU A 103 3.25 17.47 -8.35
CA LEU A 103 2.18 16.48 -8.29
C LEU A 103 2.31 15.47 -9.43
N GLY A 104 2.00 14.22 -9.12
CA GLY A 104 1.96 13.17 -10.13
C GLY A 104 1.61 11.82 -9.58
N GLY A 105 1.54 10.88 -10.49
CA GLY A 105 1.26 9.49 -10.21
C GLY A 105 0.90 8.75 -11.48
N THR A 106 0.87 7.44 -11.39
CA THR A 106 0.47 6.52 -12.45
C THR A 106 -0.68 5.69 -11.92
N GLY A 107 -1.77 5.60 -12.67
CA GLY A 107 -2.90 4.74 -12.33
C GLY A 107 -2.74 3.38 -13.00
N ASP A 108 -2.91 2.31 -12.24
CA ASP A 108 -2.70 0.94 -12.74
C ASP A 108 -3.62 0.61 -13.92
N ALA A 109 -4.92 0.96 -13.83
CA ALA A 109 -5.82 0.90 -14.96
C ALA A 109 -6.86 2.02 -14.91
N VAL A 110 -7.12 2.62 -16.06
CA VAL A 110 -8.22 3.55 -16.31
C VAL A 110 -9.14 2.95 -17.36
N VAL A 111 -10.43 2.89 -17.09
CA VAL A 111 -11.42 2.42 -18.05
C VAL A 111 -12.37 3.55 -18.38
N VAL A 112 -12.47 3.86 -19.68
CA VAL A 112 -13.45 4.79 -20.22
C VAL A 112 -14.58 3.98 -20.83
N TYR A 113 -15.76 4.07 -20.24
CA TYR A 113 -16.95 3.39 -20.73
C TYR A 113 -18.13 4.35 -20.80
N LYS A 114 -18.55 4.69 -22.01
CA LYS A 114 -19.59 5.71 -22.27
C LYS A 114 -19.24 7.04 -21.60
N ASN A 115 -20.10 7.57 -20.75
CA ASN A 115 -19.92 8.79 -19.97
C ASN A 115 -19.40 8.51 -18.53
N ASN A 116 -18.82 7.34 -18.30
CA ASN A 116 -18.24 6.94 -17.02
C ASN A 116 -16.73 6.77 -17.11
N LEU A 117 -16.05 7.26 -16.10
CA LEU A 117 -14.61 7.11 -15.92
C LEU A 117 -14.37 6.17 -14.73
N HIS A 118 -13.67 5.06 -14.93
CA HIS A 118 -13.32 4.13 -13.87
C HIS A 118 -11.82 4.16 -13.63
N ILE A 119 -11.43 4.32 -12.38
CA ILE A 119 -10.05 4.22 -11.90
C ILE A 119 -9.94 2.94 -11.09
N ILE A 120 -9.04 2.05 -11.47
CA ILE A 120 -8.89 0.74 -10.83
C ILE A 120 -7.45 0.59 -10.37
N ASP A 121 -7.26 0.45 -9.07
CA ASP A 121 -5.95 0.36 -8.43
C ASP A 121 -5.80 -1.00 -7.74
N LEU A 122 -4.68 -1.65 -7.97
CA LEU A 122 -4.33 -2.96 -7.43
C LEU A 122 -3.63 -2.81 -6.07
N LYS A 123 -4.15 -3.46 -5.07
CA LYS A 123 -3.53 -3.55 -3.76
C LYS A 123 -3.26 -5.01 -3.39
N SER A 124 -2.00 -5.35 -3.14
CA SER A 124 -1.57 -6.70 -2.77
C SER A 124 -1.36 -6.88 -1.25
N GLY A 125 -1.47 -5.81 -0.48
CA GLY A 125 -1.30 -5.81 0.98
C GLY A 125 -2.44 -6.53 1.70
N LYS A 126 -2.22 -6.85 3.00
CA LYS A 126 -3.21 -7.57 3.83
C LYS A 126 -4.22 -6.64 4.49
N SER A 127 -3.84 -5.40 4.78
CA SER A 127 -4.74 -4.43 5.41
C SER A 127 -5.76 -3.94 4.38
N PRO A 128 -7.08 -3.96 4.70
CA PRO A 128 -8.10 -3.48 3.79
C PRO A 128 -7.88 -2.03 3.41
N VAL A 129 -8.01 -1.73 2.11
CA VAL A 129 -7.96 -0.37 1.60
C VAL A 129 -9.32 -0.02 1.02
N LEU A 130 -9.86 1.14 1.39
CA LEU A 130 -11.16 1.60 0.94
C LEU A 130 -11.03 2.63 -0.19
N ALA A 131 -11.94 2.57 -1.17
CA ALA A 131 -12.04 3.54 -2.26
C ALA A 131 -12.67 4.87 -1.80
N LYS A 132 -13.52 4.82 -0.75
CA LYS A 132 -14.24 5.98 -0.26
C LYS A 132 -13.31 7.05 0.27
N GLU A 133 -13.42 8.27 -0.29
CA GLU A 133 -12.60 9.44 0.05
C GLU A 133 -11.07 9.17 0.03
N ASN A 134 -10.66 8.17 -0.75
CA ASN A 134 -9.25 7.81 -0.90
C ASN A 134 -8.53 8.86 -1.75
N LYS A 135 -7.57 9.56 -1.16
CA LYS A 135 -6.88 10.67 -1.81
C LYS A 135 -6.05 10.26 -3.02
N GLN A 136 -5.44 9.08 -2.99
CA GLN A 136 -4.74 8.51 -4.14
C GLN A 136 -5.70 8.35 -5.31
N MET A 137 -6.84 7.70 -5.06
CA MET A 137 -7.84 7.40 -6.08
C MET A 137 -8.52 8.66 -6.63
N LEU A 138 -8.85 9.63 -5.76
CA LEU A 138 -9.37 10.93 -6.18
C LEU A 138 -8.37 11.69 -7.05
N THR A 139 -7.08 11.58 -6.74
CA THR A 139 -6.00 12.22 -7.53
C THR A 139 -5.82 11.57 -8.88
N TYR A 140 -5.87 10.24 -8.96
CA TYR A 140 -5.88 9.54 -10.23
C TYR A 140 -7.11 9.88 -11.07
N GLY A 141 -8.30 9.94 -10.43
CA GLY A 141 -9.52 10.40 -11.09
C GLY A 141 -9.40 11.82 -11.64
N LEU A 142 -8.78 12.74 -10.86
CA LEU A 142 -8.52 14.10 -11.30
C LEU A 142 -7.55 14.14 -12.48
N GLY A 143 -6.44 13.41 -12.43
CA GLY A 143 -5.48 13.32 -13.53
C GLY A 143 -6.09 12.72 -14.80
N ALA A 144 -6.90 11.68 -14.65
CA ALA A 144 -7.57 11.05 -15.77
C ALA A 144 -8.61 11.96 -16.42
N ILE A 145 -9.42 12.69 -15.64
CA ILE A 145 -10.42 13.59 -16.21
C ILE A 145 -9.78 14.80 -16.91
N GLU A 146 -8.66 15.33 -16.40
CA GLU A 146 -7.89 16.37 -17.08
C GLU A 146 -7.36 15.88 -18.44
N LYS A 147 -6.95 14.63 -18.51
CA LYS A 147 -6.39 14.03 -19.71
C LYS A 147 -7.45 13.66 -20.73
N HIS A 148 -8.58 13.12 -20.29
CA HIS A 148 -9.65 12.61 -21.17
C HIS A 148 -10.76 13.63 -21.45
N GLY A 149 -10.91 14.66 -20.64
CA GLY A 149 -11.85 15.79 -20.82
C GLY A 149 -13.02 15.76 -19.82
N TRP A 150 -13.26 16.93 -19.19
CA TRP A 150 -14.28 17.14 -18.16
C TRP A 150 -15.73 17.00 -18.66
N ASP A 151 -15.95 17.39 -19.90
CA ASP A 151 -17.27 17.42 -20.57
C ASP A 151 -17.74 16.05 -21.07
N LYS A 152 -16.86 15.06 -21.04
CA LYS A 152 -17.18 13.71 -21.54
C LYS A 152 -17.83 12.81 -20.48
N PHE A 153 -17.68 13.13 -19.21
CA PHE A 153 -18.04 12.24 -18.13
C PHE A 153 -19.04 12.86 -17.16
N GLU A 154 -19.97 12.05 -16.68
CA GLU A 154 -20.92 12.40 -15.62
C GLU A 154 -20.46 11.90 -14.25
N SER A 155 -19.83 10.73 -14.25
CA SER A 155 -19.42 10.02 -13.03
C SER A 155 -17.99 9.51 -13.11
N VAL A 156 -17.33 9.49 -11.97
CA VAL A 156 -16.07 8.78 -11.73
C VAL A 156 -16.31 7.66 -10.73
N HIS A 157 -15.82 6.47 -11.06
CA HIS A 157 -15.92 5.27 -10.26
C HIS A 157 -14.52 4.86 -9.82
N LEU A 158 -14.29 4.84 -8.51
CA LEU A 158 -13.03 4.48 -7.90
C LEU A 158 -13.10 3.04 -7.40
N HIS A 159 -12.18 2.20 -7.86
CA HIS A 159 -12.14 0.78 -7.51
C HIS A 159 -10.77 0.45 -6.93
N ILE A 160 -10.75 -0.17 -5.77
CA ILE A 160 -9.56 -0.82 -5.23
C ILE A 160 -9.78 -2.32 -5.32
N TYR A 161 -9.00 -2.96 -6.17
CA TYR A 161 -8.94 -4.40 -6.26
C TYR A 161 -7.92 -4.91 -5.24
N GLN A 162 -8.40 -5.66 -4.28
CA GLN A 162 -7.57 -6.35 -3.30
C GLN A 162 -8.11 -7.78 -3.14
N PRO A 163 -7.26 -8.83 -3.13
CA PRO A 163 -7.73 -10.21 -3.03
C PRO A 163 -8.65 -10.42 -1.82
N GLY A 164 -9.91 -10.83 -2.09
CA GLY A 164 -10.92 -11.02 -1.05
C GLY A 164 -11.58 -9.75 -0.52
N ASN A 165 -11.24 -8.56 -1.03
CA ASN A 165 -11.84 -7.28 -0.62
C ASN A 165 -11.81 -6.28 -1.78
N ILE A 166 -12.85 -6.25 -2.60
CA ILE A 166 -13.01 -5.23 -3.64
C ILE A 166 -13.82 -4.08 -3.07
N SER A 167 -13.18 -2.90 -2.99
CA SER A 167 -13.84 -1.67 -2.54
C SER A 167 -14.17 -0.78 -3.72
N LYS A 168 -15.41 -0.30 -3.80
CA LYS A 168 -15.91 0.58 -4.87
C LYS A 168 -16.56 1.81 -4.27
N GLU A 169 -16.38 2.95 -4.92
CA GLU A 169 -17.08 4.20 -4.59
C GLU A 169 -17.32 4.98 -5.86
N SER A 170 -18.44 5.69 -5.94
CA SER A 170 -18.83 6.44 -7.13
C SER A 170 -19.16 7.87 -6.77
N TYR A 171 -18.67 8.79 -7.55
CA TYR A 171 -18.89 10.22 -7.36
C TYR A 171 -19.33 10.89 -8.66
N PRO A 172 -20.15 11.97 -8.57
CA PRO A 172 -20.29 12.86 -9.70
C PRO A 172 -18.94 13.53 -9.99
N VAL A 173 -18.65 13.82 -11.25
CA VAL A 173 -17.39 14.45 -11.69
C VAL A 173 -17.07 15.73 -10.90
N LYS A 174 -18.09 16.48 -10.46
CA LYS A 174 -17.92 17.65 -9.61
C LYS A 174 -17.07 17.39 -8.36
N ARG A 175 -17.12 16.18 -7.77
CA ARG A 175 -16.29 15.82 -6.59
C ARG A 175 -14.81 15.97 -6.88
N LEU A 176 -14.35 15.69 -8.12
CA LEU A 176 -12.96 15.87 -8.52
C LEU A 176 -12.54 17.34 -8.53
N GLY A 177 -13.45 18.25 -8.93
CA GLY A 177 -13.21 19.69 -8.83
C GLY A 177 -13.12 20.19 -7.38
N ASP A 178 -13.91 19.61 -6.47
CA ASP A 178 -13.78 19.86 -5.04
C ASP A 178 -12.44 19.36 -4.53
N TRP A 179 -12.06 18.14 -4.92
CA TRP A 179 -10.76 17.56 -4.59
C TRP A 179 -9.58 18.40 -5.10
N ALA A 180 -9.64 18.91 -6.31
CA ALA A 180 -8.60 19.78 -6.85
C ALA A 180 -8.31 20.98 -5.95
N ARG A 181 -9.35 21.60 -5.38
CA ARG A 181 -9.20 22.71 -4.42
C ARG A 181 -8.54 22.27 -3.12
N GLU A 182 -8.92 21.10 -2.59
CA GLU A 182 -8.30 20.51 -1.40
C GLU A 182 -6.82 20.20 -1.66
N LEU A 183 -6.52 19.58 -2.81
CA LEU A 183 -5.18 19.19 -3.23
C LEU A 183 -4.23 20.37 -3.35
N ILE A 184 -4.69 21.49 -3.93
CA ILE A 184 -3.93 22.76 -3.99
C ILE A 184 -3.59 23.26 -2.58
N GLN A 185 -4.50 23.16 -1.62
CA GLN A 185 -4.21 23.59 -0.25
C GLN A 185 -3.19 22.66 0.44
N ILE A 186 -3.28 21.36 0.20
CA ILE A 186 -2.30 20.40 0.70
C ILE A 186 -0.91 20.71 0.13
N ALA A 187 -0.80 20.94 -1.18
CA ALA A 187 0.45 21.27 -1.85
C ALA A 187 1.04 22.61 -1.33
N LYS A 188 0.23 23.64 -1.20
CA LYS A 188 0.67 24.94 -0.62
C LYS A 188 1.24 24.80 0.79
N ARG A 189 0.61 23.99 1.64
CA ARG A 189 1.13 23.71 2.98
C ARG A 189 2.43 22.90 2.94
N ALA A 190 2.57 22.00 1.97
CA ALA A 190 3.78 21.21 1.80
C ALA A 190 4.98 22.05 1.32
N ASP A 191 4.71 23.11 0.54
CA ASP A 191 5.72 24.07 0.08
C ASP A 191 6.13 25.07 1.17
N ASP A 192 5.25 25.30 2.18
CA ASP A 192 5.55 26.27 3.22
C ASP A 192 6.74 25.78 4.08
N PRO A 193 7.89 26.49 4.04
CA PRO A 193 9.07 26.11 4.82
C PRO A 193 8.85 26.22 6.34
N PHE A 194 7.84 26.99 6.77
CA PHE A 194 7.51 27.22 8.17
C PHE A 194 6.43 26.26 8.70
N GLU A 195 5.78 25.50 7.82
CA GLU A 195 4.84 24.45 8.24
C GLU A 195 5.56 23.43 9.12
N LYS A 196 5.01 23.17 10.30
CA LYS A 196 5.62 22.26 11.28
C LYS A 196 5.20 20.82 11.03
N PRO A 197 6.11 19.84 11.26
CA PRO A 197 5.72 18.44 11.23
C PRO A 197 4.64 18.14 12.26
N ASN A 198 3.67 17.31 11.85
CA ASN A 198 2.56 16.87 12.69
C ASN A 198 2.58 15.34 12.81
N PRO A 199 3.33 14.77 13.80
CA PRO A 199 3.40 13.34 13.98
C PRO A 199 2.05 12.72 14.31
N SER A 200 1.75 11.59 13.68
CA SER A 200 0.59 10.77 13.98
C SER A 200 0.90 9.31 13.60
N ALA A 201 0.24 8.34 14.23
CA ALA A 201 0.47 6.94 13.91
C ALA A 201 0.26 6.68 12.41
N LYS A 202 -0.84 7.14 11.82
CA LYS A 202 -1.14 6.99 10.39
C LYS A 202 -0.14 7.73 9.50
N GLY A 203 0.17 9.00 9.78
CA GLY A 203 1.06 9.82 8.97
C GLY A 203 2.53 9.39 9.02
N CYS A 204 2.98 8.86 10.17
CA CYS A 204 4.37 8.44 10.35
C CYS A 204 4.65 7.01 9.91
N TYR A 205 3.65 6.15 9.76
CA TYR A 205 3.82 4.72 9.47
C TYR A 205 4.71 4.49 8.23
N PHE A 206 4.39 5.12 7.11
CA PHE A 206 5.16 5.05 5.86
C PHE A 206 6.10 6.25 5.63
N CYS A 207 6.31 7.09 6.66
CA CYS A 207 7.18 8.26 6.51
C CYS A 207 8.65 7.85 6.49
N LYS A 208 9.38 8.18 5.43
CA LYS A 208 10.81 7.93 5.32
C LYS A 208 11.62 8.69 6.39
N ALA A 209 11.15 9.89 6.75
CA ALA A 209 11.85 10.76 7.69
C ALA A 209 11.67 10.39 9.17
N LYS A 210 10.89 9.38 9.53
CA LYS A 210 10.54 9.07 10.93
C LYS A 210 11.76 8.88 11.85
N SER A 211 12.87 8.36 11.33
CA SER A 211 14.10 8.18 12.11
C SER A 211 14.93 9.45 12.36
N VAL A 212 14.66 10.51 11.59
CA VAL A 212 15.41 11.79 11.66
C VAL A 212 14.48 12.99 11.93
N CYS A 213 13.18 12.76 12.03
CA CYS A 213 12.20 13.82 12.26
C CYS A 213 12.26 14.31 13.72
N PRO A 214 12.59 15.58 13.98
CA PRO A 214 12.68 16.09 15.35
C PRO A 214 11.32 16.05 16.08
N ALA A 215 10.22 16.27 15.37
CA ALA A 215 8.89 16.30 15.99
C ALA A 215 8.43 14.92 16.49
N ILE A 216 8.71 13.83 15.76
CA ILE A 216 8.38 12.47 16.25
C ILE A 216 9.26 12.09 17.43
N GLN A 217 10.52 12.51 17.41
CA GLN A 217 11.46 12.29 18.53
C GLN A 217 11.00 13.04 19.79
N GLU A 218 10.68 14.32 19.65
CA GLU A 218 10.15 15.15 20.75
C GLU A 218 8.87 14.54 21.33
N GLN A 219 7.93 14.17 20.49
CA GLN A 219 6.67 13.58 20.93
C GLN A 219 6.87 12.22 21.60
N ALA A 220 7.79 11.36 21.10
CA ALA A 220 8.10 10.09 21.73
C ALA A 220 8.70 10.28 23.14
N VAL A 221 9.56 11.29 23.33
CA VAL A 221 10.11 11.63 24.63
C VAL A 221 9.06 12.18 25.58
N GLU A 222 8.18 13.05 25.10
CA GLU A 222 7.06 13.59 25.91
C GLU A 222 6.06 12.49 26.31
N SER A 223 5.81 11.52 25.41
CA SER A 223 4.94 10.38 25.71
C SER A 223 5.42 9.57 26.91
N ALA A 224 6.75 9.43 27.08
CA ALA A 224 7.33 8.69 28.20
C ALA A 224 7.15 9.38 29.57
N LYS A 225 6.72 10.65 29.60
CA LYS A 225 6.46 11.41 30.82
C LYS A 225 5.02 11.34 31.30
N LEU A 226 4.14 10.73 30.52
CA LEU A 226 2.71 10.66 30.85
C LEU A 226 2.46 9.55 31.85
N ASP A 227 1.68 9.88 32.88
CA ASP A 227 1.16 8.90 33.82
C ASP A 227 -0.02 8.13 33.20
N PHE A 228 -0.08 6.85 33.47
CA PHE A 228 -1.21 6.01 33.08
C PHE A 228 -2.45 6.42 33.88
N GLN A 229 -3.51 6.84 33.16
CA GLN A 229 -4.82 7.15 33.70
C GLN A 229 -5.90 6.59 32.78
N GLU A 230 -6.92 5.96 33.35
CA GLU A 230 -7.99 5.33 32.57
C GLU A 230 -8.82 6.33 31.75
N ASN A 231 -8.89 7.58 32.16
CA ASN A 231 -9.65 8.63 31.48
C ASN A 231 -8.93 9.25 30.27
N ASN A 232 -7.65 8.89 30.03
CA ASN A 232 -6.86 9.37 28.86
C ASN A 232 -6.28 8.24 28.00
N LEU A 233 -6.89 7.05 28.02
CA LEU A 233 -6.40 5.86 27.32
C LEU A 233 -6.20 6.08 25.82
N GLU A 234 -7.10 6.77 25.15
CA GLU A 234 -6.99 7.06 23.72
C GLU A 234 -5.72 7.87 23.43
N GLN A 235 -5.49 8.94 24.18
CA GLN A 235 -4.31 9.78 24.04
C GLN A 235 -3.03 8.99 24.33
N LEU A 236 -3.02 8.18 25.39
CA LEU A 236 -1.86 7.35 25.76
C LEU A 236 -1.53 6.34 24.67
N LEU A 237 -2.54 5.69 24.09
CA LEU A 237 -2.37 4.71 23.02
C LEU A 237 -1.85 5.36 21.74
N ASP A 238 -2.41 6.50 21.32
CA ASP A 238 -1.93 7.23 20.14
C ASP A 238 -0.47 7.67 20.30
N GLN A 239 -0.08 8.10 21.49
CA GLN A 239 1.30 8.50 21.76
C GLN A 239 2.24 7.30 21.88
N ALA A 240 1.78 6.19 22.45
CA ALA A 240 2.54 4.95 22.49
C ALA A 240 2.85 4.43 21.08
N GLU A 241 1.88 4.47 20.18
CA GLU A 241 2.09 4.09 18.76
C GLU A 241 3.17 4.95 18.11
N ILE A 242 3.16 6.26 18.33
CA ILE A 242 4.19 7.17 17.80
C ILE A 242 5.58 6.83 18.37
N ALA A 243 5.67 6.57 19.66
CA ALA A 243 6.93 6.20 20.33
C ALA A 243 7.48 4.85 19.80
N ILE A 244 6.59 3.87 19.56
CA ILE A 244 6.94 2.58 18.96
C ILE A 244 7.49 2.80 17.54
N LEU A 245 6.78 3.55 16.69
CA LEU A 245 7.22 3.84 15.32
C LEU A 245 8.60 4.52 15.28
N TRP A 246 8.83 5.48 16.17
CA TRP A 246 10.14 6.10 16.30
C TRP A 246 11.21 5.08 16.73
N GLY A 247 10.96 4.33 17.78
CA GLY A 247 11.91 3.34 18.31
C GLY A 247 12.27 2.25 17.29
N GLU A 248 11.29 1.75 16.54
CA GLU A 248 11.51 0.81 15.44
C GLU A 248 12.35 1.42 14.31
N SER A 249 12.08 2.67 13.94
CA SER A 249 12.83 3.36 12.88
C SER A 249 14.30 3.59 13.28
N ILE A 250 14.58 3.86 14.55
CA ILE A 250 15.95 3.98 15.07
C ILE A 250 16.67 2.62 15.01
N LYS A 251 15.98 1.52 15.39
CA LYS A 251 16.55 0.16 15.31
C LYS A 251 16.93 -0.22 13.89
N GLU A 252 16.05 0.07 12.91
CA GLU A 252 16.34 -0.21 11.50
C GLU A 252 17.55 0.61 11.01
N LYS A 253 17.59 1.90 11.32
CA LYS A 253 18.71 2.76 10.94
C LYS A 253 20.03 2.36 11.63
N ALA A 254 19.97 1.98 12.91
CA ALA A 254 21.12 1.45 13.63
C ALA A 254 21.64 0.14 13.02
N LYS A 255 20.73 -0.76 12.60
CA LYS A 255 21.08 -1.99 11.90
C LYS A 255 21.81 -1.72 10.59
N GLU A 256 21.35 -0.78 9.77
CA GLU A 256 22.04 -0.35 8.56
C GLU A 256 23.43 0.21 8.86
N ALA A 257 23.54 1.07 9.86
CA ALA A 257 24.83 1.64 10.28
C ALA A 257 25.82 0.56 10.74
N ILE A 258 25.37 -0.43 11.52
CA ILE A 258 26.21 -1.55 11.96
C ILE A 258 26.65 -2.41 10.77
N ILE A 259 25.77 -2.69 9.81
CA ILE A 259 26.11 -3.41 8.55
C ILE A 259 27.22 -2.66 7.81
N ASN A 260 27.17 -1.32 7.80
CA ASN A 260 28.17 -0.45 7.16
C ASN A 260 29.43 -0.22 8.04
N GLY A 261 29.57 -0.95 9.14
CA GLY A 261 30.78 -0.95 9.98
C GLY A 261 30.80 0.08 11.11
N THR A 262 29.69 0.79 11.38
CA THR A 262 29.60 1.72 12.50
C THR A 262 29.57 0.97 13.83
N PRO A 263 30.53 1.24 14.79
CA PRO A 263 30.46 0.61 16.09
C PRO A 263 29.22 1.06 16.89
N ALA A 264 28.59 0.12 17.55
CA ALA A 264 27.39 0.37 18.35
C ALA A 264 27.50 -0.13 19.80
N GLY A 265 28.70 -0.07 20.38
CA GLY A 265 28.97 -0.49 21.75
C GLY A 265 28.67 -1.98 21.96
N HIS A 266 27.74 -2.30 22.87
CA HIS A 266 27.32 -3.68 23.15
C HIS A 266 26.30 -4.22 22.18
N TRP A 267 25.77 -3.42 21.24
CA TRP A 267 24.85 -3.85 20.22
C TRP A 267 25.59 -4.48 19.04
N HIS A 268 25.14 -5.64 18.59
CA HIS A 268 25.69 -6.33 17.43
C HIS A 268 24.59 -7.05 16.66
N LEU A 269 24.86 -7.36 15.40
CA LEU A 269 23.95 -8.14 14.57
C LEU A 269 24.08 -9.62 14.95
N LYS A 270 22.95 -10.25 15.25
CA LYS A 270 22.85 -11.70 15.35
C LYS A 270 22.51 -12.26 13.97
N ASN A 271 23.19 -13.33 13.57
CA ASN A 271 22.84 -14.02 12.34
C ASN A 271 21.38 -14.47 12.34
N GLY A 272 20.69 -14.21 11.24
CA GLY A 272 19.33 -14.66 11.06
C GLY A 272 19.20 -16.18 11.16
N ARG A 273 18.03 -16.67 11.53
CA ARG A 273 17.73 -18.11 11.55
C ARG A 273 17.84 -18.63 10.11
N ARG A 274 18.69 -19.63 9.91
CA ARG A 274 18.78 -20.31 8.62
C ARG A 274 17.47 -21.08 8.39
N MET A 275 16.73 -20.71 7.35
CA MET A 275 15.56 -21.44 6.90
C MET A 275 15.88 -22.12 5.58
N VAL A 276 15.46 -23.37 5.44
CA VAL A 276 15.59 -24.12 4.19
C VAL A 276 14.19 -24.22 3.58
N SER A 277 14.08 -23.86 2.32
CA SER A 277 12.84 -23.98 1.54
C SER A 277 13.11 -24.75 0.26
N TYR A 278 12.06 -25.32 -0.32
CA TYR A 278 12.16 -25.99 -1.61
C TYR A 278 12.36 -24.96 -2.72
N LYS A 279 13.34 -25.20 -3.61
CA LYS A 279 13.51 -24.40 -4.84
C LYS A 279 12.41 -24.69 -5.87
N ASP A 280 12.01 -25.94 -5.93
CA ASP A 280 10.93 -26.44 -6.77
C ASP A 280 9.97 -27.22 -5.88
N LYS A 281 8.90 -26.58 -5.46
CA LYS A 281 7.90 -27.16 -4.58
C LYS A 281 7.11 -28.25 -5.30
N THR A 282 6.76 -28.04 -6.56
CA THR A 282 5.99 -28.99 -7.38
C THR A 282 6.80 -30.27 -7.63
N GLY A 283 8.07 -30.14 -8.00
CA GLY A 283 8.97 -31.28 -8.15
C GLY A 283 9.19 -32.04 -6.85
N ALA A 284 9.30 -31.35 -5.72
CA ALA A 284 9.39 -31.94 -4.40
C ALA A 284 8.11 -32.71 -4.02
N GLU A 285 6.93 -32.14 -4.28
CA GLU A 285 5.64 -32.81 -4.07
C GLU A 285 5.52 -34.09 -4.91
N ALA A 286 5.92 -34.02 -6.17
CA ALA A 286 5.95 -35.21 -7.04
C ALA A 286 6.93 -36.29 -6.55
N TYR A 287 8.12 -35.88 -6.11
CA TYR A 287 9.14 -36.82 -5.57
C TYR A 287 8.65 -37.53 -4.30
N PHE A 288 7.89 -36.80 -3.43
CA PHE A 288 7.40 -37.35 -2.16
C PHE A 288 5.97 -37.94 -2.25
N ALA A 289 5.34 -37.96 -3.43
CA ALA A 289 3.94 -38.39 -3.58
C ALA A 289 3.59 -39.76 -3.00
N GLY A 290 4.58 -40.68 -2.92
CA GLY A 290 4.42 -41.99 -2.32
C GLY A 290 4.75 -42.07 -0.82
N ASN A 291 5.12 -40.96 -0.18
CA ASN A 291 5.50 -40.95 1.23
C ASN A 291 4.53 -40.13 2.08
N PRO A 292 3.55 -40.72 2.78
CA PRO A 292 2.58 -40.03 3.58
C PRO A 292 3.18 -39.13 4.68
N GLN A 293 4.37 -39.47 5.17
CA GLN A 293 5.05 -38.68 6.23
C GLN A 293 5.62 -37.35 5.70
N ALA A 294 5.73 -37.20 4.38
CA ALA A 294 6.17 -35.93 3.77
C ALA A 294 5.05 -34.90 3.62
N PHE A 295 3.81 -35.29 3.89
CA PHE A 295 2.63 -34.42 3.71
C PHE A 295 1.91 -34.23 5.04
N GLU A 296 1.75 -32.96 5.42
CA GLU A 296 0.86 -32.57 6.51
C GLU A 296 -0.52 -32.23 5.97
N ILE A 297 -1.55 -32.49 6.77
CA ILE A 297 -2.90 -32.05 6.43
C ILE A 297 -2.95 -30.51 6.43
N LYS A 298 -3.51 -29.93 5.37
CA LYS A 298 -3.70 -28.48 5.29
C LYS A 298 -4.66 -28.02 6.39
N SER A 299 -4.47 -26.78 6.87
CA SER A 299 -5.38 -26.20 7.86
C SER A 299 -6.83 -26.18 7.36
N PRO A 300 -7.83 -26.27 8.25
CA PRO A 300 -9.25 -26.21 7.85
C PRO A 300 -9.59 -25.00 6.99
N SER A 301 -9.00 -23.84 7.28
CA SER A 301 -9.18 -22.61 6.48
C SER A 301 -8.58 -22.72 5.08
N ALA A 302 -7.44 -23.40 4.93
CA ALA A 302 -6.83 -23.61 3.61
C ALA A 302 -7.63 -24.63 2.79
N LEU A 303 -8.18 -25.68 3.41
CA LEU A 303 -9.07 -26.63 2.74
C LEU A 303 -10.39 -25.96 2.30
N LYS A 304 -10.99 -25.12 3.14
CA LYS A 304 -12.19 -24.34 2.79
C LYS A 304 -11.95 -23.43 1.59
N LYS A 305 -10.80 -22.74 1.54
CA LYS A 305 -10.42 -21.91 0.36
C LYS A 305 -10.24 -22.75 -0.91
N ALA A 306 -9.87 -24.00 -0.78
CA ALA A 306 -9.75 -24.96 -1.90
C ALA A 306 -11.09 -25.64 -2.25
N GLY A 307 -12.23 -25.22 -1.65
CA GLY A 307 -13.54 -25.81 -1.88
C GLY A 307 -13.75 -27.18 -1.22
N ILE A 308 -12.87 -27.57 -0.29
CA ILE A 308 -12.95 -28.85 0.41
C ILE A 308 -13.60 -28.63 1.77
N GLU A 309 -14.75 -29.25 2.01
CA GLU A 309 -15.49 -29.17 3.25
C GLU A 309 -14.90 -30.12 4.31
N VAL A 310 -14.62 -29.58 5.51
CA VAL A 310 -14.13 -30.36 6.65
C VAL A 310 -15.29 -30.63 7.59
N PRO A 311 -15.63 -31.90 7.87
CA PRO A 311 -16.73 -32.21 8.81
C PRO A 311 -16.48 -31.63 10.19
N GLU A 312 -17.53 -31.07 10.81
CA GLU A 312 -17.47 -30.41 12.12
C GLU A 312 -16.85 -31.28 13.24
N LYS A 313 -17.05 -32.59 13.20
CA LYS A 313 -16.46 -33.52 14.19
C LYS A 313 -14.92 -33.51 14.24
N TYR A 314 -14.25 -32.92 13.25
CA TYR A 314 -12.80 -32.78 13.19
C TYR A 314 -12.33 -31.34 13.45
N LEU A 315 -13.26 -30.43 13.75
CA LEU A 315 -12.97 -29.03 14.01
C LEU A 315 -13.01 -28.75 15.52
N GLU A 316 -12.04 -28.00 15.99
CA GLU A 316 -12.02 -27.38 17.30
C GLU A 316 -11.87 -25.89 17.11
N GLU A 317 -12.77 -25.08 17.64
CA GLU A 317 -12.66 -23.63 17.60
C GLU A 317 -11.88 -23.14 18.83
N LYS A 318 -10.74 -22.49 18.57
CA LYS A 318 -9.95 -21.81 19.62
C LYS A 318 -10.03 -20.31 19.36
N VAL A 319 -10.61 -19.60 20.31
CA VAL A 319 -10.63 -18.14 20.29
C VAL A 319 -9.37 -17.64 20.98
N SER A 320 -8.55 -16.85 20.27
CA SER A 320 -7.39 -16.19 20.85
C SER A 320 -7.82 -15.12 21.86
N ALA A 321 -6.94 -14.78 22.79
CA ALA A 321 -7.19 -13.65 23.69
C ALA A 321 -7.45 -12.38 22.87
N PRO A 322 -8.35 -11.48 23.33
CA PRO A 322 -8.58 -10.20 22.68
C PRO A 322 -7.28 -9.44 22.46
N SER A 323 -7.10 -8.87 21.29
CA SER A 323 -5.98 -7.98 20.97
C SER A 323 -6.46 -6.54 20.93
N LEU A 324 -5.59 -5.62 21.34
CA LEU A 324 -5.85 -4.20 21.23
C LEU A 324 -5.67 -3.76 19.79
N VAL A 325 -6.73 -3.22 19.20
CA VAL A 325 -6.70 -2.69 17.82
C VAL A 325 -7.30 -1.30 17.78
N ARG A 326 -6.80 -0.47 16.89
CA ARG A 326 -7.35 0.86 16.60
C ARG A 326 -8.60 0.70 15.72
N LYS A 327 -9.67 1.44 16.04
CA LYS A 327 -10.77 1.66 15.10
C LYS A 327 -10.36 2.78 14.15
N ASP A 328 -10.39 2.51 12.85
CA ASP A 328 -10.20 3.52 11.80
C ASP A 328 -11.38 4.47 11.70
#